data_b507910f0797c2bcf407d340cbab4b4f
#
_entry.id   b507910f0797c2bcf407d340cbab4b4f
#
_cell.length_a   1.000
_cell.length_b   1.000
_cell.length_c   1.000
_cell.angle_alpha   90.00
_cell.angle_beta   90.00
_cell.angle_gamma   90.00
#
_symmetry.space_group_name_H-M   'P 1'
#
loop_
_entity.id
_entity.type
_entity.pdbx_description
1 polymer ?
#
loop_
_entity_poly.entity_id
_entity_poly.type
_entity_poly.pdbx_seq_one_letter_code
_entity_poly.pdbx_strand_id
1 'polypeptide(L)'
;TPGNSSQITDGAAWLVLATEEAVGRHGLKPLGRIVDSQWAGLEPEQMGLGQDNAATPILQRHGLGLKDLDLIEINEAFAAQVIACLRAWQDEDYCRSRLGLPGALGAVDPARLNVDGGAVALGHPVGASGARIVLHLLRALRRTGGKRGIASICIGGGQGGAMLVEALG
;
A
#
# COMPACT_ATOMS: atom_id res chain seq x y z
N THR A 1 -2.42 19.68 -10.31
CA THR A 1 -3.37 19.99 -11.39
C THR A 1 -4.31 18.83 -11.64
N PRO A 2 -5.50 19.04 -12.24
CA PRO A 2 -6.39 17.93 -12.59
C PRO A 2 -5.75 16.85 -13.48
N GLY A 3 -4.74 17.21 -14.26
CA GLY A 3 -4.05 16.30 -15.18
C GLY A 3 -3.07 15.32 -14.50
N ASN A 4 -2.73 15.54 -13.24
CA ASN A 4 -1.80 14.69 -12.48
C ASN A 4 -2.30 14.38 -11.05
N SER A 5 -3.60 14.46 -10.87
CA SER A 5 -4.30 14.14 -9.63
C SER A 5 -5.39 13.11 -9.91
N SER A 6 -5.74 12.32 -8.92
CA SER A 6 -6.87 11.41 -9.02
C SER A 6 -8.18 12.17 -9.21
N GLN A 7 -9.09 11.61 -9.99
CA GLN A 7 -10.40 12.20 -10.21
C GLN A 7 -11.34 11.92 -9.04
N ILE A 8 -12.26 12.85 -8.78
CA ILE A 8 -13.41 12.62 -7.89
C ILE A 8 -14.29 11.57 -8.57
N THR A 9 -14.50 10.45 -7.90
CA THR A 9 -15.09 9.26 -8.52
C THR A 9 -16.00 8.57 -7.53
N ASP A 10 -17.11 8.05 -8.00
CA ASP A 10 -17.95 7.12 -7.28
C ASP A 10 -17.38 5.70 -7.41
N GLY A 11 -17.54 4.90 -6.38
CA GLY A 11 -17.08 3.52 -6.41
C GLY A 11 -17.41 2.75 -5.14
N ALA A 12 -17.43 1.42 -5.25
CA ALA A 12 -17.58 0.52 -4.12
C ALA A 12 -16.60 -0.65 -4.26
N ALA A 13 -16.07 -1.12 -3.13
CA ALA A 13 -15.24 -2.30 -3.05
C ALA A 13 -15.57 -3.08 -1.77
N TRP A 14 -15.64 -4.38 -1.86
CA TRP A 14 -16.02 -5.27 -0.77
C TRP A 14 -14.96 -6.33 -0.54
N LEU A 15 -14.65 -6.55 0.72
CA LEU A 15 -13.80 -7.64 1.20
C LEU A 15 -14.57 -8.40 2.28
N VAL A 16 -14.62 -9.72 2.16
CA VAL A 16 -15.12 -10.59 3.22
C VAL A 16 -13.91 -11.04 4.03
N LEU A 17 -13.90 -10.69 5.30
CA LEU A 17 -12.88 -11.13 6.24
C LEU A 17 -13.38 -12.33 7.03
N ALA A 18 -12.52 -13.34 7.18
CA ALA A 18 -12.85 -14.56 7.91
C ALA A 18 -11.65 -14.99 8.76
N THR A 19 -11.93 -15.55 9.93
CA THR A 19 -10.90 -16.24 10.73
C THR A 19 -10.55 -17.57 10.08
N GLU A 20 -9.41 -18.13 10.40
CA GLU A 20 -8.99 -19.46 9.93
C GLU A 20 -10.03 -20.52 10.29
N GLU A 21 -10.61 -20.43 11.48
CA GLU A 21 -11.69 -21.31 11.93
C GLU A 21 -12.92 -21.21 11.02
N ALA A 22 -13.33 -19.98 10.66
CA ALA A 22 -14.48 -19.76 9.77
C ALA A 22 -14.19 -20.25 8.35
N VAL A 23 -12.96 -20.07 7.87
CA VAL A 23 -12.51 -20.61 6.58
C VAL A 23 -12.68 -22.11 6.56
N GLY A 24 -12.22 -22.82 7.58
CA GLY A 24 -12.38 -24.28 7.69
C GLY A 24 -13.83 -24.71 7.84
N ARG A 25 -14.59 -24.06 8.74
CA ARG A 25 -16.00 -24.38 9.01
C ARG A 25 -16.90 -24.25 7.78
N HIS A 26 -16.65 -23.24 6.95
CA HIS A 26 -17.50 -22.92 5.80
C HIS A 26 -16.90 -23.33 4.44
N GLY A 27 -15.74 -24.01 4.44
CA GLY A 27 -15.08 -24.45 3.21
C GLY A 27 -14.72 -23.28 2.28
N LEU A 28 -14.36 -22.13 2.84
CA LEU A 28 -14.05 -20.94 2.05
C LEU A 28 -12.70 -21.08 1.34
N LYS A 29 -12.55 -20.39 0.23
CA LYS A 29 -11.29 -20.30 -0.53
C LYS A 29 -10.77 -18.88 -0.46
N PRO A 30 -9.97 -18.50 0.56
CA PRO A 30 -9.49 -17.15 0.70
C PRO A 30 -8.53 -16.78 -0.45
N LEU A 31 -8.59 -15.51 -0.89
CA LEU A 31 -7.65 -14.97 -1.87
C LEU A 31 -6.24 -14.81 -1.29
N GLY A 32 -6.18 -14.51 -0.01
CA GLY A 32 -4.95 -14.28 0.70
C GLY A 32 -5.20 -14.05 2.19
N ARG A 33 -4.15 -13.73 2.91
CA ARG A 33 -4.22 -13.38 4.33
C ARG A 33 -3.65 -11.99 4.58
N ILE A 34 -4.20 -11.30 5.56
CA ILE A 34 -3.61 -10.09 6.13
C ILE A 34 -2.50 -10.56 7.07
N VAL A 35 -1.27 -10.13 6.81
CA VAL A 35 -0.11 -10.45 7.63
C VAL A 35 0.06 -9.42 8.73
N ASP A 36 -0.04 -8.12 8.37
CA ASP A 36 0.11 -7.00 9.28
C ASP A 36 -0.57 -5.76 8.73
N SER A 37 -0.86 -4.81 9.59
CA SER A 37 -1.39 -3.51 9.21
C SER A 37 -0.88 -2.42 10.16
N GLN A 38 -0.78 -1.19 9.66
CA GLN A 38 -0.29 -0.05 10.40
C GLN A 38 -1.00 1.22 9.99
N TRP A 39 -1.32 2.04 10.95
CA TRP A 39 -1.72 3.43 10.79
C TRP A 39 -0.60 4.33 11.29
N ALA A 40 -0.43 5.47 10.65
CA ALA A 40 0.56 6.47 11.02
C ALA A 40 -0.06 7.86 11.01
N GLY A 41 0.40 8.70 11.92
CA GLY A 41 0.12 10.14 11.94
C GLY A 41 1.38 10.91 11.59
N LEU A 42 1.23 12.03 10.89
CA LEU A 42 2.30 12.95 10.54
C LEU A 42 1.75 14.37 10.41
N GLU A 43 2.62 15.35 10.22
CA GLU A 43 2.20 16.73 10.00
C GLU A 43 1.23 16.81 8.81
N PRO A 44 0.07 17.46 8.95
CA PRO A 44 -0.95 17.54 7.88
C PRO A 44 -0.43 18.06 6.55
N GLU A 45 0.54 18.96 6.58
CA GLU A 45 1.20 19.53 5.40
C GLU A 45 2.01 18.48 4.61
N GLN A 46 2.39 17.39 5.26
CA GLN A 46 3.15 16.27 4.68
C GLN A 46 2.28 15.03 4.46
N MET A 47 0.97 15.16 4.46
CA MET A 47 0.02 14.03 4.41
C MET A 47 0.33 13.02 3.30
N GLY A 48 0.89 13.47 2.18
CA GLY A 48 1.27 12.60 1.07
C GLY A 48 2.30 11.53 1.43
N LEU A 49 3.13 11.75 2.45
CA LEU A 49 4.12 10.80 2.96
C LEU A 49 3.56 9.85 4.03
N GLY A 50 2.27 9.93 4.34
CA GLY A 50 1.62 9.03 5.28
C GLY A 50 1.76 7.56 4.92
N GLN A 51 1.86 7.25 3.64
CA GLN A 51 2.06 5.90 3.13
C GLN A 51 3.40 5.31 3.58
N ASP A 52 4.48 6.09 3.51
CA ASP A 52 5.83 5.67 3.93
C ASP A 52 5.88 5.45 5.43
N ASN A 53 5.25 6.39 6.17
CA ASN A 53 5.17 6.33 7.62
C ASN A 53 4.35 5.13 8.12
N ALA A 54 3.40 4.64 7.35
CA ALA A 54 2.62 3.46 7.68
C ALA A 54 3.28 2.16 7.19
N ALA A 55 3.85 2.14 5.98
CA ALA A 55 4.44 0.94 5.40
C ALA A 55 5.77 0.55 6.05
N THR A 56 6.65 1.52 6.33
CA THR A 56 7.99 1.27 6.86
C THR A 56 8.00 0.49 8.17
N PRO A 57 7.20 0.82 9.20
CA PRO A 57 7.16 0.03 10.43
C PRO A 57 6.74 -1.43 10.24
N ILE A 58 5.87 -1.71 9.27
CA ILE A 58 5.50 -3.08 8.92
C ILE A 58 6.73 -3.82 8.38
N LEU A 59 7.43 -3.22 7.43
CA LEU A 59 8.63 -3.82 6.84
C LEU A 59 9.71 -4.09 7.91
N GLN A 60 9.94 -3.15 8.81
CA GLN A 60 10.88 -3.31 9.92
C GLN A 60 10.51 -4.48 10.84
N ARG A 61 9.24 -4.57 11.28
CA ARG A 61 8.76 -5.65 12.16
C ARG A 61 8.94 -7.03 11.55
N HIS A 62 8.82 -7.13 10.24
CA HIS A 62 8.95 -8.39 9.52
C HIS A 62 10.34 -8.65 8.95
N GLY A 63 11.31 -7.75 9.18
CA GLY A 63 12.67 -7.86 8.63
C GLY A 63 12.71 -7.86 7.10
N LEU A 64 11.79 -7.12 6.47
CA LEU A 64 11.63 -7.05 5.02
C LEU A 64 12.20 -5.74 4.48
N GLY A 65 12.80 -5.82 3.30
CA GLY A 65 13.07 -4.67 2.44
C GLY A 65 12.09 -4.61 1.27
N LEU A 66 12.13 -3.52 0.50
CA LEU A 66 11.27 -3.35 -0.69
C LEU A 66 11.47 -4.46 -1.71
N LYS A 67 12.67 -5.01 -1.83
CA LYS A 67 13.00 -6.11 -2.74
C LYS A 67 12.35 -7.45 -2.38
N ASP A 68 11.93 -7.61 -1.13
CA ASP A 68 11.31 -8.83 -0.60
C ASP A 68 9.79 -8.86 -0.84
N LEU A 69 9.27 -7.81 -1.47
CA LEU A 69 7.88 -7.70 -1.92
C LEU A 69 7.79 -8.02 -3.41
N ASP A 70 6.85 -8.87 -3.77
CA ASP A 70 6.57 -9.18 -5.18
C ASP A 70 5.85 -8.02 -5.87
N LEU A 71 4.88 -7.41 -5.19
CA LEU A 71 4.12 -6.26 -5.70
C LEU A 71 3.91 -5.21 -4.61
N ILE A 72 3.80 -3.95 -5.03
CA ILE A 72 3.56 -2.79 -4.18
C ILE A 72 2.41 -1.98 -4.78
N GLU A 73 1.42 -1.67 -3.97
CA GLU A 73 0.33 -0.75 -4.30
C GLU A 73 0.45 0.52 -3.46
N ILE A 74 0.64 1.63 -4.12
CA ILE A 74 0.60 2.96 -3.51
C ILE A 74 -0.60 3.70 -4.10
N ASN A 75 -1.59 4.06 -3.29
CA ASN A 75 -2.73 4.82 -3.80
C ASN A 75 -2.27 6.16 -4.36
N GLU A 76 -2.63 6.42 -5.60
CA GLU A 76 -2.22 7.61 -6.34
C GLU A 76 -3.22 8.77 -6.14
N ALA A 77 -3.31 9.31 -4.94
CA ALA A 77 -4.12 10.50 -4.72
C ALA A 77 -3.61 11.65 -5.62
N PHE A 78 -2.29 11.77 -5.72
CA PHE A 78 -1.58 12.70 -6.59
C PHE A 78 -0.31 12.04 -7.14
N ALA A 79 0.02 12.26 -8.41
CA ALA A 79 1.26 11.73 -8.99
C ALA A 79 2.51 12.24 -8.23
N ALA A 80 2.52 13.53 -7.87
CA ALA A 80 3.60 14.13 -7.10
C ALA A 80 3.80 13.47 -5.74
N GLN A 81 2.71 13.05 -5.09
CA GLN A 81 2.75 12.38 -3.79
C GLN A 81 3.40 10.99 -3.90
N VAL A 82 3.06 10.20 -4.94
CA VAL A 82 3.70 8.90 -5.16
C VAL A 82 5.20 9.08 -5.42
N ILE A 83 5.57 10.06 -6.26
CA ILE A 83 6.99 10.38 -6.51
C ILE A 83 7.70 10.79 -5.22
N ALA A 84 7.04 11.57 -4.36
CA ALA A 84 7.59 11.96 -3.06
C ALA A 84 7.86 10.74 -2.17
N CYS A 85 6.93 9.79 -2.08
CA CYS A 85 7.12 8.53 -1.34
C CYS A 85 8.32 7.74 -1.88
N LEU A 86 8.39 7.55 -3.20
CA LEU A 86 9.50 6.82 -3.81
C LEU A 86 10.86 7.49 -3.55
N ARG A 87 10.90 8.81 -3.49
CA ARG A 87 12.12 9.57 -3.16
C ARG A 87 12.44 9.50 -1.67
N ALA A 88 11.44 9.60 -0.80
CA ALA A 88 11.60 9.55 0.65
C ALA A 88 12.25 8.24 1.09
N TRP A 89 11.86 7.09 0.53
CA TRP A 89 12.52 5.82 0.81
C TRP A 89 13.97 5.72 0.32
N GLN A 90 14.36 6.54 -0.65
CA GLN A 90 15.73 6.61 -1.16
C GLN A 90 16.57 7.68 -0.45
N ASP A 91 15.95 8.59 0.28
CA ASP A 91 16.60 9.65 1.03
C ASP A 91 17.05 9.13 2.40
N GLU A 92 18.38 9.09 2.59
CA GLU A 92 18.99 8.55 3.80
C GLU A 92 18.67 9.40 5.04
N ASP A 93 18.66 10.72 4.89
CA ASP A 93 18.38 11.64 5.99
C ASP A 93 16.91 11.57 6.41
N TYR A 94 15.99 11.49 5.44
CA TYR A 94 14.57 11.27 5.72
C TYR A 94 14.34 9.93 6.40
N CYS A 95 14.91 8.86 5.87
CA CYS A 95 14.78 7.52 6.44
C CYS A 95 15.30 7.46 7.87
N ARG A 96 16.42 8.10 8.17
CA ARG A 96 16.98 8.16 9.53
C ARG A 96 16.15 9.02 10.47
N SER A 97 15.84 10.24 10.05
CA SER A 97 15.24 11.25 10.93
C SER A 97 13.72 11.08 11.11
N ARG A 98 13.03 10.55 10.12
CA ARG A 98 11.56 10.45 10.10
C ARG A 98 11.04 9.02 10.20
N LEU A 99 11.73 8.07 9.59
CA LEU A 99 11.28 6.67 9.55
C LEU A 99 12.01 5.76 10.55
N GLY A 100 13.01 6.29 11.26
CA GLY A 100 13.77 5.53 12.27
C GLY A 100 14.60 4.40 11.69
N LEU A 101 14.99 4.49 10.42
CA LEU A 101 15.83 3.51 9.74
C LEU A 101 17.32 3.82 9.95
N PRO A 102 18.21 2.84 9.85
CA PRO A 102 19.65 3.07 9.90
C PRO A 102 20.22 3.75 8.63
N GLY A 103 19.46 3.80 7.55
CA GLY A 103 19.83 4.39 6.26
C GLY A 103 18.66 4.34 5.29
N ALA A 104 18.89 4.62 4.01
CA ALA A 104 17.86 4.57 2.98
C ALA A 104 17.22 3.16 2.90
N LEU A 105 15.90 3.11 2.75
CA LEU A 105 15.17 1.85 2.54
C LEU A 105 15.45 1.29 1.14
N GLY A 106 15.65 2.18 0.16
CA GLY A 106 16.02 1.84 -1.20
C GLY A 106 14.99 2.25 -2.24
N ALA A 107 15.26 1.87 -3.48
CA ALA A 107 14.38 2.14 -4.61
C ALA A 107 13.32 1.05 -4.78
N VAL A 108 12.11 1.44 -5.14
CA VAL A 108 11.06 0.54 -5.61
C VAL A 108 11.32 0.23 -7.08
N ASP A 109 11.24 -1.04 -7.46
CA ASP A 109 11.26 -1.45 -8.85
C ASP A 109 9.94 -1.01 -9.54
N PRO A 110 9.98 -0.15 -10.57
CA PRO A 110 8.78 0.30 -11.25
C PRO A 110 7.92 -0.84 -11.83
N ALA A 111 8.53 -1.97 -12.16
CA ALA A 111 7.82 -3.14 -12.68
C ALA A 111 6.96 -3.84 -11.62
N ARG A 112 7.13 -3.49 -10.34
CA ARG A 112 6.38 -4.05 -9.19
C ARG A 112 5.40 -3.07 -8.57
N LEU A 113 5.40 -1.81 -9.04
CA LEU A 113 4.57 -0.74 -8.49
C LEU A 113 3.32 -0.53 -9.35
N ASN A 114 2.13 -0.58 -8.71
CA ASN A 114 0.85 -0.27 -9.36
C ASN A 114 0.73 -0.89 -10.76
N VAL A 115 1.00 -2.17 -10.86
CA VAL A 115 1.24 -2.90 -12.13
C VAL A 115 0.10 -2.82 -13.16
N ASP A 116 -1.10 -2.50 -12.73
CA ASP A 116 -2.26 -2.31 -13.62
C ASP A 116 -2.75 -0.84 -13.63
N GLY A 117 -1.88 0.09 -13.22
CA GLY A 117 -2.23 1.51 -13.05
C GLY A 117 -2.86 1.80 -11.70
N GLY A 118 -3.18 3.07 -11.44
CA GLY A 118 -3.66 3.55 -10.15
C GLY A 118 -4.71 4.64 -10.26
N ALA A 119 -4.93 5.35 -9.16
CA ALA A 119 -6.03 6.28 -9.00
C ALA A 119 -5.99 7.50 -9.94
N VAL A 120 -4.81 7.89 -10.45
CA VAL A 120 -4.71 8.97 -11.44
C VAL A 120 -5.45 8.60 -12.73
N ALA A 121 -5.37 7.33 -13.13
CA ALA A 121 -6.06 6.81 -14.32
C ALA A 121 -7.49 6.33 -14.01
N LEU A 122 -7.70 5.68 -12.86
CA LEU A 122 -8.93 4.96 -12.52
C LEU A 122 -9.92 5.76 -11.67
N GLY A 123 -9.49 6.91 -11.12
CA GLY A 123 -10.23 7.66 -10.13
C GLY A 123 -10.01 7.19 -8.69
N HIS A 124 -10.46 8.01 -7.74
CA HIS A 124 -10.26 7.80 -6.31
C HIS A 124 -11.57 7.92 -5.53
N PRO A 125 -12.42 6.88 -5.51
CA PRO A 125 -13.55 6.84 -4.60
C PRO A 125 -13.01 6.67 -3.17
N VAL A 126 -12.86 7.79 -2.45
CA VAL A 126 -12.07 7.90 -1.21
C VAL A 126 -12.43 6.83 -0.19
N GLY A 127 -13.73 6.58 0.03
CA GLY A 127 -14.19 5.57 0.98
C GLY A 127 -13.99 4.12 0.52
N ALA A 128 -13.75 3.87 -0.77
CA ALA A 128 -13.61 2.52 -1.34
C ALA A 128 -12.16 2.17 -1.71
N SER A 129 -11.29 3.16 -1.92
CA SER A 129 -9.96 2.95 -2.48
C SER A 129 -9.08 2.03 -1.64
N GLY A 130 -9.14 2.11 -0.31
CA GLY A 130 -8.37 1.20 0.55
C GLY A 130 -8.72 -0.27 0.31
N ALA A 131 -10.01 -0.61 0.31
CA ALA A 131 -10.47 -1.96 0.01
C ALA A 131 -10.13 -2.37 -1.42
N ARG A 132 -10.25 -1.43 -2.39
CA ARG A 132 -9.93 -1.68 -3.79
C ARG A 132 -8.48 -2.07 -4.01
N ILE A 133 -7.52 -1.30 -3.47
CA ILE A 133 -6.09 -1.59 -3.69
C ILE A 133 -5.65 -2.89 -3.00
N VAL A 134 -6.21 -3.23 -1.84
CA VAL A 134 -5.92 -4.51 -1.17
C VAL A 134 -6.46 -5.69 -2.00
N LEU A 135 -7.70 -5.59 -2.47
CA LEU A 135 -8.29 -6.63 -3.32
C LEU A 135 -7.53 -6.78 -4.64
N HIS A 136 -7.18 -5.66 -5.27
CA HIS A 136 -6.40 -5.64 -6.50
C HIS A 136 -5.03 -6.30 -6.29
N LEU A 137 -4.30 -5.89 -5.24
CA LEU A 137 -2.99 -6.46 -4.91
C LEU A 137 -3.03 -7.98 -4.78
N LEU A 138 -4.00 -8.53 -4.04
CA LEU A 138 -4.15 -9.98 -3.90
C LEU A 138 -4.44 -10.68 -5.23
N ARG A 139 -5.25 -10.08 -6.09
CA ARG A 139 -5.54 -10.62 -7.43
C ARG A 139 -4.33 -10.54 -8.35
N ALA A 140 -3.61 -9.43 -8.31
CA ALA A 140 -2.38 -9.22 -9.09
C ALA A 140 -1.29 -10.21 -8.66
N LEU A 141 -1.06 -10.40 -7.36
CA LEU A 141 -0.13 -11.41 -6.83
C LEU A 141 -0.47 -12.81 -7.36
N ARG A 142 -1.74 -13.22 -7.29
CA ARG A 142 -2.15 -14.53 -7.81
C ARG A 142 -1.94 -14.67 -9.32
N ARG A 143 -2.22 -13.63 -10.08
CA ARG A 143 -2.05 -13.62 -11.55
C ARG A 143 -0.58 -13.71 -11.95
N THR A 144 0.31 -13.05 -11.22
CA THR A 144 1.75 -13.00 -11.52
C THR A 144 2.55 -14.13 -10.87
N GLY A 145 1.91 -14.96 -10.04
CA GLY A 145 2.59 -16.00 -9.26
C GLY A 145 3.40 -15.45 -8.08
N GLY A 146 3.19 -14.17 -7.73
CA GLY A 146 3.77 -13.53 -6.56
C GLY A 146 3.06 -13.98 -5.27
N LYS A 147 3.76 -13.85 -4.15
CA LYS A 147 3.25 -14.28 -2.84
C LYS A 147 2.93 -13.09 -1.94
N ARG A 148 3.81 -12.10 -1.86
CA ARG A 148 3.77 -11.05 -0.83
C ARG A 148 3.71 -9.67 -1.44
N GLY A 149 2.85 -8.83 -0.90
CA GLY A 149 2.75 -7.43 -1.32
C GLY A 149 2.28 -6.52 -0.19
N ILE A 150 2.51 -5.23 -0.38
CA ILE A 150 2.04 -4.18 0.52
C ILE A 150 1.16 -3.20 -0.23
N ALA A 151 0.02 -2.85 0.36
CA ALA A 151 -0.84 -1.77 -0.11
C ALA A 151 -0.79 -0.62 0.88
N SER A 152 -0.67 0.62 0.40
CA SER A 152 -0.63 1.80 1.25
C SER A 152 -1.44 2.96 0.68
N ILE A 153 -1.96 3.78 1.57
CA ILE A 153 -2.84 4.91 1.25
C ILE A 153 -2.57 6.09 2.17
N CYS A 154 -2.47 7.29 1.62
CA CYS A 154 -2.47 8.52 2.40
C CYS A 154 -3.91 8.95 2.71
N ILE A 155 -4.09 9.65 3.82
CA ILE A 155 -5.41 10.05 4.32
C ILE A 155 -5.31 11.52 4.73
N GLY A 156 -6.33 12.28 4.40
CA GLY A 156 -6.43 13.69 4.74
C GLY A 156 -6.25 13.94 6.25
N GLY A 157 -5.67 15.09 6.59
CA GLY A 157 -5.39 15.46 7.97
C GLY A 157 -4.06 14.94 8.52
N GLY A 158 -3.16 14.42 7.67
CA GLY A 158 -1.84 13.94 8.10
C GLY A 158 -1.87 12.52 8.63
N GLN A 159 -2.47 11.61 7.88
CA GLN A 159 -2.53 10.20 8.25
C GLN A 159 -2.10 9.30 7.08
N GLY A 160 -1.72 8.09 7.38
CA GLY A 160 -1.45 7.03 6.43
C GLY A 160 -1.88 5.67 6.93
N GLY A 161 -2.22 4.78 6.02
CA GLY A 161 -2.52 3.38 6.32
C GLY A 161 -1.73 2.46 5.39
N ALA A 162 -1.30 1.31 5.90
CA ALA A 162 -0.66 0.28 5.10
C ALA A 162 -1.07 -1.12 5.56
N MET A 163 -1.06 -2.06 4.64
CA MET A 163 -1.39 -3.45 4.89
C MET A 163 -0.47 -4.38 4.12
N LEU A 164 0.22 -5.26 4.84
CA LEU A 164 1.01 -6.35 4.28
C LEU A 164 0.11 -7.57 4.10
N VAL A 165 0.09 -8.11 2.90
CA VAL A 165 -0.72 -9.27 2.56
C VAL A 165 0.10 -10.37 1.90
N GLU A 166 -0.37 -11.60 2.02
CA GLU A 166 0.14 -12.74 1.26
C GLU A 166 -0.99 -13.40 0.49
N ALA A 167 -0.77 -13.64 -0.81
CA ALA A 167 -1.68 -14.44 -1.61
C ALA A 167 -1.63 -15.91 -1.16
N LEU A 168 -2.77 -16.54 -1.11
CA LEU A 168 -2.92 -17.98 -0.91
C LEU A 168 -3.23 -18.64 -2.26
N GLY A 169 -2.56 -19.74 -2.54
CA GLY A 169 -2.68 -20.49 -3.80
C GLY A 169 -4.05 -21.07 -4.05
#